data_90fe6b27a18e60a6be7bf0553a4a4b4a
#
_entry.id   90fe6b27a18e60a6be7bf0553a4a4b4a
#
_cell.length_a   1.000
_cell.length_b   1.000
_cell.length_c   1.000
_cell.angle_alpha   90.00
_cell.angle_beta   90.00
_cell.angle_gamma   90.00
#
_symmetry.space_group_name_H-M   'P 1'
#
loop_
_entity.id
_entity.type
_entity.pdbx_description
1 polymer ?
#
loop_
_entity_poly.entity_id
_entity_poly.type
_entity_poly.pdbx_seq_one_letter_code
_entity_poly.pdbx_strand_id
1 'polypeptide(L)'
;MDSKKIILVIVVIIIVAILAFTYISANSHTSKIEVESNKTLKNGDSFVVVLKDDRKNVIPNQVIDFKILDDKGWATKYNATTDENGHATVKLFALENGNYTVHSVYNGTIFLSKSKSISDLNIDDGYDKY
;
A
#
# COMPACT_ATOMS: atom_id res chain seq x y z
N MET A 1 3.22 22.15 -44.28
CA MET A 1 4.25 22.37 -43.26
C MET A 1 5.59 21.94 -43.84
N ASP A 2 6.60 22.75 -43.69
CA ASP A 2 7.94 22.41 -44.18
C ASP A 2 8.47 21.18 -43.44
N SER A 3 9.10 20.25 -44.17
CA SER A 3 9.67 19.00 -43.63
C SER A 3 10.72 19.26 -42.53
N LYS A 4 11.47 20.32 -42.63
CA LYS A 4 12.44 20.75 -41.60
C LYS A 4 11.76 21.07 -40.27
N LYS A 5 10.58 21.75 -40.32
CA LYS A 5 9.80 22.09 -39.12
C LYS A 5 9.22 20.83 -38.47
N ILE A 6 8.78 19.86 -39.26
CA ILE A 6 8.27 18.57 -38.79
C ILE A 6 9.37 17.81 -38.05
N ILE A 7 10.57 17.73 -38.65
CA ILE A 7 11.73 17.07 -38.06
C ILE A 7 12.10 17.74 -36.71
N LEU A 8 12.11 19.06 -36.66
CA LEU A 8 12.43 19.82 -35.47
C LEU A 8 11.43 19.50 -34.33
N VAL A 9 10.14 19.46 -34.63
CA VAL A 9 9.09 19.13 -33.67
C VAL A 9 9.27 17.72 -33.13
N ILE A 10 9.55 16.74 -33.99
CA ILE A 10 9.80 15.36 -33.60
C ILE A 10 11.00 15.26 -32.66
N VAL A 11 12.09 15.94 -32.99
CA VAL A 11 13.32 15.96 -32.16
C VAL A 11 13.02 16.54 -30.77
N VAL A 12 12.27 17.63 -30.69
CA VAL A 12 11.89 18.25 -29.40
C VAL A 12 11.07 17.28 -28.57
N ILE A 13 10.10 16.58 -29.16
CA ILE A 13 9.27 15.60 -28.46
C ILE A 13 10.13 14.47 -27.90
N ILE A 14 11.08 13.96 -28.66
CA ILE A 14 12.00 12.91 -28.22
C ILE A 14 12.85 13.37 -27.04
N ILE A 15 13.40 14.57 -27.10
CA ILE A 15 14.22 15.14 -26.02
C ILE A 15 13.40 15.28 -24.74
N VAL A 16 12.18 15.80 -24.83
CA VAL A 16 11.28 15.94 -23.67
C VAL A 16 10.97 14.56 -23.07
N ALA A 17 10.68 13.56 -23.90
CA ALA A 17 10.41 12.20 -23.42
C ALA A 17 11.61 11.60 -22.70
N ILE A 18 12.83 11.78 -23.21
CA ILE A 18 14.07 11.31 -22.58
C ILE A 18 14.28 12.01 -21.23
N LEU A 19 14.10 13.31 -21.16
CA LEU A 19 14.25 14.08 -19.91
C LEU A 19 13.23 13.64 -18.86
N ALA A 20 11.97 13.44 -19.27
CA ALA A 20 10.93 12.96 -18.37
C ALA A 20 11.25 11.58 -17.84
N PHE A 21 11.68 10.65 -18.70
CA PHE A 21 12.06 9.29 -18.31
C PHE A 21 13.24 9.31 -17.34
N THR A 22 14.26 10.10 -17.61
CA THR A 22 15.43 10.25 -16.74
C THR A 22 15.03 10.81 -15.37
N TYR A 23 14.16 11.82 -15.35
CA TYR A 23 13.65 12.40 -14.11
C TYR A 23 12.89 11.36 -13.27
N ILE A 24 11.98 10.61 -13.87
CA ILE A 24 11.21 9.57 -13.20
C ILE A 24 12.14 8.49 -12.64
N SER A 25 13.10 8.01 -13.43
CA SER A 25 14.05 6.98 -13.01
C SER A 25 14.93 7.46 -11.86
N ALA A 26 15.38 8.71 -11.87
CA ALA A 26 16.23 9.27 -10.82
C ALA A 26 15.48 9.50 -9.51
N ASN A 27 14.16 9.72 -9.56
CA ASN A 27 13.33 10.01 -8.39
C ASN A 27 12.45 8.83 -7.96
N SER A 28 12.58 7.69 -8.61
CA SER A 28 11.82 6.49 -8.27
C SER A 28 12.42 5.80 -7.05
N HIS A 29 11.53 5.38 -6.13
CA HIS A 29 11.90 4.67 -4.91
C HIS A 29 11.04 3.42 -4.77
N THR A 30 11.58 2.42 -4.08
CA THR A 30 10.78 1.26 -3.69
C THR A 30 9.95 1.61 -2.45
N SER A 31 8.81 0.96 -2.32
CA SER A 31 7.96 1.08 -1.14
C SER A 31 7.95 -0.21 -0.34
N LYS A 32 7.64 -0.11 0.93
CA LYS A 32 7.52 -1.25 1.84
C LYS A 32 6.38 -1.02 2.81
N ILE A 33 5.57 -2.04 3.01
CA ILE A 33 4.53 -2.05 4.03
C ILE A 33 5.04 -2.87 5.21
N GLU A 34 5.05 -2.27 6.39
CA GLU A 34 5.40 -2.94 7.64
C GLU A 34 4.18 -3.00 8.54
N VAL A 35 3.89 -4.17 9.10
CA VAL A 35 2.79 -4.34 10.06
C VAL A 35 3.27 -3.92 11.44
N GLU A 36 2.58 -2.97 12.06
CA GLU A 36 2.90 -2.50 13.42
C GLU A 36 2.00 -3.10 14.49
N SER A 37 0.83 -3.62 14.12
CA SER A 37 -0.11 -4.22 15.06
C SER A 37 0.41 -5.53 15.62
N ASN A 38 -0.08 -5.89 16.80
CA ASN A 38 0.11 -7.22 17.37
C ASN A 38 -0.57 -8.27 16.50
N LYS A 39 -0.10 -9.51 16.59
CA LYS A 39 -0.68 -10.63 15.84
C LYS A 39 -2.03 -11.07 16.40
N THR A 40 -2.32 -10.76 17.65
CA THR A 40 -3.59 -11.05 18.30
C THR A 40 -4.27 -9.74 18.67
N LEU A 41 -5.47 -9.54 18.16
CA LEU A 41 -6.28 -8.35 18.38
C LEU A 41 -7.70 -8.75 18.75
N LYS A 42 -8.46 -7.79 19.25
CA LYS A 42 -9.88 -7.92 19.56
C LYS A 42 -10.70 -7.10 18.56
N ASN A 43 -11.98 -7.41 18.42
CA ASN A 43 -12.89 -6.48 17.78
C ASN A 43 -12.89 -5.16 18.55
N GLY A 44 -12.86 -4.04 17.84
CA GLY A 44 -12.66 -2.72 18.40
C GLY A 44 -11.21 -2.23 18.35
N ASP A 45 -10.25 -3.14 18.24
CA ASP A 45 -8.86 -2.80 18.03
C ASP A 45 -8.62 -2.40 16.58
N SER A 46 -7.49 -1.77 16.32
CA SER A 46 -7.10 -1.35 14.98
C SER A 46 -5.93 -2.18 14.47
N PHE A 47 -6.03 -2.60 13.21
CA PHE A 47 -4.91 -3.17 12.46
C PHE A 47 -4.17 -2.03 11.79
N VAL A 48 -2.89 -1.88 12.06
CA VAL A 48 -2.08 -0.75 11.62
C VAL A 48 -0.88 -1.22 10.82
N VAL A 49 -0.68 -0.61 9.68
CA VAL A 49 0.53 -0.77 8.89
C VAL A 49 1.19 0.59 8.70
N VAL A 50 2.48 0.60 8.42
CA VAL A 50 3.21 1.80 8.02
C VAL A 50 3.78 1.61 6.63
N LEU A 51 3.65 2.63 5.80
CA LEU A 51 4.22 2.66 4.45
C LEU A 51 5.48 3.50 4.47
N LYS A 52 6.59 2.91 4.02
CA LYS A 52 7.90 3.56 3.97
C LYS A 52 8.52 3.40 2.59
N ASP A 53 9.44 4.28 2.26
CA ASP A 53 10.29 4.14 1.08
C ASP A 53 11.59 3.38 1.41
N ASP A 54 12.47 3.24 0.41
CA ASP A 54 13.76 2.56 0.55
C ASP A 54 14.76 3.29 1.45
N ARG A 55 14.50 4.56 1.75
CA ARG A 55 15.29 5.38 2.70
C ARG A 55 14.68 5.39 4.09
N LYS A 56 13.66 4.58 4.34
CA LYS A 56 12.91 4.49 5.60
C LYS A 56 12.11 5.76 5.93
N ASN A 57 11.87 6.62 4.94
CA ASN A 57 10.95 7.75 5.11
C ASN A 57 9.52 7.26 5.03
N VAL A 58 8.68 7.75 5.94
CA VAL A 58 7.25 7.43 5.91
C VAL A 58 6.58 8.13 4.72
N ILE A 59 5.56 7.48 4.15
CA ILE A 59 4.86 7.98 2.95
C ILE A 59 3.42 8.30 3.34
N PRO A 60 3.05 9.59 3.42
CA PRO A 60 1.68 9.99 3.75
C PRO A 60 0.77 10.03 2.52
N ASN A 61 -0.52 10.15 2.78
CA ASN A 61 -1.57 10.40 1.78
C ASN A 61 -1.65 9.35 0.66
N GLN A 62 -1.34 8.10 0.97
CA GLN A 62 -1.42 6.98 0.03
C GLN A 62 -2.48 5.99 0.50
N VAL A 63 -3.21 5.41 -0.45
CA VAL A 63 -4.24 4.42 -0.14
C VAL A 63 -3.62 3.03 -0.08
N ILE A 64 -3.88 2.32 1.01
CA ILE A 64 -3.55 0.90 1.18
C ILE A 64 -4.85 0.11 1.11
N ASP A 65 -4.86 -0.93 0.28
CA ASP A 65 -5.96 -1.87 0.19
C ASP A 65 -5.69 -3.06 1.09
N PHE A 66 -6.67 -3.43 1.90
CA PHE A 66 -6.59 -4.55 2.83
C PHE A 66 -7.61 -5.61 2.47
N LYS A 67 -7.19 -6.85 2.56
CA LYS A 67 -8.06 -8.00 2.38
C LYS A 67 -7.82 -8.95 3.54
N ILE A 68 -8.85 -9.13 4.36
CA ILE A 68 -8.79 -9.99 5.53
C ILE A 68 -9.52 -11.28 5.18
N LEU A 69 -8.78 -12.39 5.14
CA LEU A 69 -9.31 -13.71 4.78
C LEU A 69 -9.43 -14.58 6.02
N ASP A 70 -10.57 -15.23 6.18
CA ASP A 70 -10.75 -16.24 7.21
C ASP A 70 -10.14 -17.60 6.78
N ASP A 71 -10.28 -18.61 7.62
CA ASP A 71 -9.77 -19.94 7.36
C ASP A 71 -10.49 -20.68 6.23
N LYS A 72 -11.66 -20.18 5.82
CA LYS A 72 -12.45 -20.73 4.70
C LYS A 72 -12.20 -20.01 3.39
N GLY A 73 -11.35 -18.98 3.41
CA GLY A 73 -11.05 -18.17 2.24
C GLY A 73 -12.04 -17.05 1.96
N TRP A 74 -13.00 -16.78 2.85
CA TRP A 74 -13.88 -15.63 2.73
C TRP A 74 -13.10 -14.36 3.06
N ALA A 75 -13.25 -13.37 2.21
CA ALA A 75 -12.51 -12.13 2.32
C ALA A 75 -13.41 -10.96 2.66
N THR A 76 -12.93 -10.11 3.57
CA THR A 76 -13.48 -8.79 3.82
C THR A 76 -12.46 -7.76 3.35
N LYS A 77 -12.92 -6.78 2.57
CA LYS A 77 -12.06 -5.77 1.97
C LYS A 77 -12.22 -4.44 2.68
N TYR A 78 -11.08 -3.80 2.92
CA TYR A 78 -11.00 -2.46 3.50
C TYR A 78 -10.00 -1.63 2.72
N ASN A 79 -10.06 -0.32 2.88
CA ASN A 79 -8.98 0.56 2.47
C ASN A 79 -8.76 1.62 3.55
N ALA A 80 -7.56 2.16 3.59
CA ALA A 80 -7.22 3.25 4.48
C ALA A 80 -6.13 4.11 3.84
N THR A 81 -6.16 5.39 4.13
CA THR A 81 -5.16 6.34 3.65
C THR A 81 -4.11 6.54 4.72
N THR A 82 -2.83 6.55 4.33
CA THR A 82 -1.75 6.80 5.26
C THR A 82 -1.82 8.23 5.78
N ASP A 83 -1.58 8.39 7.08
CA ASP A 83 -1.54 9.68 7.75
C ASP A 83 -0.16 10.34 7.61
N GLU A 84 0.09 11.43 8.32
CA GLU A 84 1.35 12.16 8.30
C GLU A 84 2.55 11.30 8.72
N ASN A 85 2.32 10.26 9.50
CA ASN A 85 3.34 9.33 9.97
C ASN A 85 3.43 8.06 9.11
N GLY A 86 2.72 8.03 7.99
CA GLY A 86 2.68 6.90 7.08
C GLY A 86 1.85 5.71 7.56
N HIS A 87 1.04 5.88 8.61
CA HIS A 87 0.19 4.83 9.14
C HIS A 87 -1.14 4.76 8.41
N ALA A 88 -1.51 3.55 8.00
CA ALA A 88 -2.85 3.23 7.53
C ALA A 88 -3.52 2.32 8.56
N THR A 89 -4.69 2.68 9.01
CA THR A 89 -5.37 2.05 10.15
C THR A 89 -6.72 1.54 9.71
N VAL A 90 -7.00 0.26 10.02
CA VAL A 90 -8.31 -0.37 9.82
C VAL A 90 -8.86 -0.78 11.17
N LYS A 91 -10.02 -0.24 11.53
CA LYS A 91 -10.70 -0.64 12.76
C LYS A 91 -11.42 -1.96 12.53
N LEU A 92 -11.12 -2.94 13.38
CA LEU A 92 -11.70 -4.27 13.29
C LEU A 92 -13.02 -4.32 14.06
N PHE A 93 -14.04 -4.89 13.45
CA PHE A 93 -15.30 -5.15 14.13
C PHE A 93 -16.06 -6.27 13.41
N ALA A 94 -16.95 -6.92 14.14
CA ALA A 94 -17.81 -7.99 13.64
C ALA A 94 -17.04 -9.19 13.05
N LEU A 95 -15.82 -9.42 13.49
CA LEU A 95 -15.04 -10.61 13.15
C LEU A 95 -15.24 -11.68 14.22
N GLU A 96 -15.43 -12.92 13.78
CA GLU A 96 -15.48 -14.05 14.70
C GLU A 96 -14.08 -14.35 15.25
N ASN A 97 -14.01 -14.94 16.43
CA ASN A 97 -12.74 -15.42 16.96
C ASN A 97 -12.14 -16.46 16.03
N GLY A 98 -10.86 -16.38 15.79
CA GLY A 98 -10.17 -17.31 14.91
C GLY A 98 -8.95 -16.70 14.24
N ASN A 99 -8.40 -17.45 13.30
CA ASN A 99 -7.22 -17.05 12.56
C ASN A 99 -7.60 -16.48 11.20
N TYR A 100 -6.93 -15.39 10.86
CA TYR A 100 -7.10 -14.67 9.60
C TYR A 100 -5.76 -14.43 8.95
N THR A 101 -5.78 -14.21 7.66
CA THR A 101 -4.63 -13.73 6.89
C THR A 101 -4.96 -12.35 6.35
N VAL A 102 -4.07 -11.39 6.56
CA VAL A 102 -4.25 -10.01 6.08
C VAL A 102 -3.29 -9.76 4.92
N HIS A 103 -3.86 -9.43 3.78
CA HIS A 103 -3.12 -8.93 2.63
C HIS A 103 -3.23 -7.41 2.60
N SER A 104 -2.12 -6.73 2.74
CA SER A 104 -2.04 -5.27 2.63
C SER A 104 -1.31 -4.94 1.34
N VAL A 105 -1.90 -4.13 0.48
CA VAL A 105 -1.39 -3.85 -0.87
C VAL A 105 -1.34 -2.35 -1.10
N TYR A 106 -0.19 -1.87 -1.54
CA TYR A 106 -0.01 -0.53 -2.06
C TYR A 106 0.24 -0.62 -3.56
N ASN A 107 -0.59 0.06 -4.34
CA ASN A 107 -0.54 -0.05 -5.81
C ASN A 107 0.55 0.81 -6.47
N GLY A 108 1.22 1.65 -5.69
CA GLY A 108 2.31 2.46 -6.20
C GLY A 108 1.87 3.72 -6.93
N THR A 109 2.87 4.48 -7.36
CA THR A 109 2.75 5.67 -8.21
C THR A 109 3.86 5.64 -9.25
N ILE A 110 3.99 6.73 -10.04
CA ILE A 110 5.11 6.88 -10.97
C ILE A 110 6.47 6.82 -10.24
N PHE A 111 6.54 7.36 -9.01
CA PHE A 111 7.78 7.46 -8.27
C PHE A 111 7.96 6.42 -7.17
N LEU A 112 6.91 5.64 -6.90
CA LEU A 112 6.92 4.64 -5.83
C LEU A 112 6.46 3.29 -6.38
N SER A 113 7.22 2.25 -6.12
CA SER A 113 6.84 0.90 -6.54
C SER A 113 5.67 0.38 -5.74
N LYS A 114 4.99 -0.63 -6.29
CA LYS A 114 3.99 -1.40 -5.55
C LYS A 114 4.66 -2.14 -4.40
N SER A 115 3.90 -2.38 -3.34
CA SER A 115 4.32 -3.25 -2.25
C SER A 115 3.16 -4.03 -1.69
N LYS A 116 3.47 -5.16 -1.09
CA LYS A 116 2.49 -6.08 -0.52
C LYS A 116 3.05 -6.66 0.76
N SER A 117 2.18 -6.79 1.76
CA SER A 117 2.49 -7.49 3.00
C SER A 117 1.42 -8.53 3.25
N ILE A 118 1.83 -9.74 3.63
CA ILE A 118 0.94 -10.81 4.05
C ILE A 118 1.30 -11.13 5.49
N SER A 119 0.31 -11.06 6.36
CA SER A 119 0.52 -11.31 7.79
C SER A 119 -0.60 -12.14 8.38
N ASP A 120 -0.27 -12.86 9.44
CA ASP A 120 -1.26 -13.60 10.21
C ASP A 120 -1.90 -12.68 11.24
N LEU A 121 -3.18 -12.89 11.49
CA LEU A 121 -3.96 -12.15 12.49
C LEU A 121 -4.85 -13.13 13.23
N ASN A 122 -4.80 -13.09 14.54
CA ASN A 122 -5.72 -13.85 15.39
C ASN A 122 -6.69 -12.88 16.05
N ILE A 123 -7.99 -13.17 15.95
CA ILE A 123 -9.02 -12.41 16.66
C ILE A 123 -9.44 -13.22 17.88
N ASP A 124 -9.26 -12.63 19.05
CA ASP A 124 -9.61 -13.24 20.32
C ASP A 124 -10.21 -12.17 21.24
N ASP A 125 -11.53 -12.16 21.33
CA ASP A 125 -12.27 -11.22 22.16
C ASP A 125 -12.27 -11.61 23.65
N GLY A 126 -11.62 -12.70 24.01
CA GLY A 126 -11.56 -13.16 25.39
C GLY A 126 -12.81 -13.86 25.88
N TYR A 127 -13.73 -14.18 24.98
CA TYR A 127 -14.94 -14.95 25.32
C TYR A 127 -14.71 -16.43 25.05
N ASP A 128 -14.93 -17.22 26.07
CA ASP A 128 -14.95 -18.66 25.88
C ASP A 128 -16.26 -19.08 25.25
N LYS A 129 -16.16 -19.93 24.25
CA LYS A 129 -17.34 -20.50 23.58
C LYS A 129 -17.60 -21.88 24.16
N TYR A 130 -18.68 -22.01 24.85
CA TYR A 130 -19.13 -23.31 25.32
C TYR A 130 -20.49 -23.58 24.80
#